data_6956c76e6f86acb4c3bffa81d7e9542a
#
_entry.id   6956c76e6f86acb4c3bffa81d7e9542a
#
_cell.length_a   1.000
_cell.length_b   1.000
_cell.length_c   1.000
_cell.angle_alpha   90.00
_cell.angle_beta   90.00
_cell.angle_gamma   90.00
#
_symmetry.space_group_name_H-M   'P 1'
#
loop_
_entity.id
_entity.type
_entity.pdbx_description
1 polymer ?
#
loop_
_entity_poly.entity_id
_entity_poly.type
_entity_poly.pdbx_seq_one_letter_code
_entity_poly.pdbx_strand_id
1 'polypeptide(L)'
;VGLMRKTLREMLGIIHDVKLGIPDKVYAVLSAPWYVSQTRTIIYNKKPAFTVTEKLVTELTKKEIAFFKESLASEVEGESYIIENTTQSISLNGYSLKDPIGQKAEEMKIALFVSLSPQQVIDAIHEEVLQIYHFKKIQFSSSGACSFVALRDAFPDEESFMVVSVGSEVTDVVIVRNNTLDTSFTFPKGVRSVYRVISNSLSVDVNEAKTIMHLLKWSAK
;
A
#
# COMPACT_ATOMS: atom_id res chain seq x y z
N VAL A 1 -7.60 -16.26 1.43
CA VAL A 1 -6.77 -16.59 0.25
C VAL A 1 -7.51 -17.47 -0.74
N GLY A 2 -8.22 -18.55 -0.33
CA GLY A 2 -8.88 -19.48 -1.25
C GLY A 2 -9.89 -18.83 -2.21
N LEU A 3 -10.79 -17.96 -1.71
CA LEU A 3 -11.74 -17.23 -2.55
C LEU A 3 -11.03 -16.26 -3.51
N MET A 4 -9.98 -15.59 -3.05
CA MET A 4 -9.16 -14.70 -3.89
C MET A 4 -8.54 -15.47 -5.07
N ARG A 5 -7.93 -16.65 -4.81
CA ARG A 5 -7.38 -17.52 -5.86
C ARG A 5 -8.43 -17.90 -6.91
N LYS A 6 -9.60 -18.34 -6.46
CA LYS A 6 -10.69 -18.72 -7.36
C LYS A 6 -11.09 -17.56 -8.27
N THR A 7 -11.36 -16.39 -7.69
CA THR A 7 -11.75 -15.18 -8.45
C THR A 7 -10.65 -14.75 -9.41
N LEU A 8 -9.39 -14.76 -8.95
CA LEU A 8 -8.25 -14.38 -9.80
C LEU A 8 -8.09 -15.32 -11.00
N ARG A 9 -8.21 -16.63 -10.78
CA ARG A 9 -8.16 -17.64 -11.86
C ARG A 9 -9.28 -17.44 -12.88
N GLU A 10 -10.51 -17.21 -12.42
CA GLU A 10 -11.65 -16.95 -13.29
C GLU A 10 -11.44 -15.68 -14.13
N MET A 11 -10.99 -14.59 -13.51
CA MET A 11 -10.70 -13.33 -14.22
C MET A 11 -9.57 -13.48 -15.24
N LEU A 12 -8.47 -14.11 -14.85
CA LEU A 12 -7.31 -14.31 -15.75
C LEU A 12 -7.69 -15.23 -16.91
N GLY A 13 -8.54 -16.25 -16.69
CA GLY A 13 -9.09 -17.10 -17.74
C GLY A 13 -9.91 -16.29 -18.76
N ILE A 14 -10.81 -15.44 -18.29
CA ILE A 14 -11.60 -14.57 -19.18
C ILE A 14 -10.68 -13.65 -20.01
N ILE A 15 -9.66 -13.03 -19.38
CA ILE A 15 -8.71 -12.15 -20.09
C ILE A 15 -7.91 -12.95 -21.13
N HIS A 16 -7.50 -14.15 -20.81
CA HIS A 16 -6.78 -15.02 -21.74
C HIS A 16 -7.63 -15.37 -22.96
N ASP A 17 -8.92 -15.68 -22.76
CA ASP A 17 -9.87 -16.05 -23.82
C ASP A 17 -10.17 -14.90 -24.80
N VAL A 18 -10.03 -13.64 -24.35
CA VAL A 18 -10.15 -12.44 -25.21
C VAL A 18 -9.00 -12.31 -26.21
N LYS A 19 -7.91 -13.09 -26.04
CA LYS A 19 -6.74 -13.16 -26.97
C LYS A 19 -6.06 -11.79 -27.18
N LEU A 20 -5.93 -11.00 -26.13
CA LEU A 20 -5.23 -9.70 -26.16
C LEU A 20 -3.71 -9.82 -26.31
N GLY A 21 -3.20 -11.06 -26.36
CA GLY A 21 -1.77 -11.35 -26.38
C GLY A 21 -1.19 -11.56 -24.97
N ILE A 22 0.10 -11.86 -24.93
CA ILE A 22 0.82 -12.04 -23.67
C ILE A 22 1.37 -10.67 -23.25
N PRO A 23 1.05 -10.16 -22.05
CA PRO A 23 1.60 -8.88 -21.59
C PRO A 23 3.10 -8.99 -21.31
N ASP A 24 3.87 -7.93 -21.50
CA ASP A 24 5.32 -7.91 -21.21
C ASP A 24 5.61 -7.88 -19.71
N LYS A 25 4.71 -7.28 -18.91
CA LYS A 25 4.88 -7.12 -17.47
C LYS A 25 3.52 -7.25 -16.76
N VAL A 26 3.56 -7.75 -15.54
CA VAL A 26 2.40 -7.80 -14.64
C VAL A 26 2.70 -6.97 -13.40
N TYR A 27 1.79 -6.05 -13.10
CA TYR A 27 1.79 -5.26 -11.87
C TYR A 27 0.58 -5.69 -11.03
N ALA A 28 0.83 -6.13 -9.81
CA ALA A 28 -0.21 -6.47 -8.85
C ALA A 28 -0.29 -5.39 -7.79
N VAL A 29 -1.37 -4.61 -7.79
CA VAL A 29 -1.62 -3.57 -6.80
C VAL A 29 -2.52 -4.14 -5.71
N LEU A 30 -1.99 -4.23 -4.48
CA LEU A 30 -2.71 -4.76 -3.34
C LEU A 30 -3.45 -3.64 -2.62
N SER A 31 -4.75 -3.86 -2.36
CA SER A 31 -5.58 -3.01 -1.49
C SER A 31 -5.78 -3.70 -0.14
N ALA A 32 -6.18 -2.95 0.89
CA ALA A 32 -6.54 -3.56 2.17
C ALA A 32 -7.68 -4.59 2.00
N PRO A 33 -7.66 -5.66 2.76
CA PRO A 33 -6.77 -5.96 3.91
C PRO A 33 -5.52 -6.79 3.53
N TRP A 34 -5.10 -6.80 2.25
CA TRP A 34 -4.04 -7.66 1.75
C TRP A 34 -2.63 -7.12 1.99
N TYR A 35 -2.50 -5.92 2.53
CA TYR A 35 -1.23 -5.33 2.94
C TYR A 35 -1.39 -4.46 4.17
N VAL A 36 -0.28 -4.20 4.84
CA VAL A 36 -0.13 -3.18 5.88
C VAL A 36 1.02 -2.27 5.50
N SER A 37 0.90 -0.97 5.79
CA SER A 37 1.97 -0.02 5.50
C SER A 37 2.13 0.98 6.63
N GLN A 38 3.36 1.47 6.79
CA GLN A 38 3.67 2.51 7.76
C GLN A 38 4.87 3.32 7.30
N THR A 39 4.83 4.63 7.55
CA THR A 39 6.03 5.45 7.49
C THR A 39 6.72 5.43 8.84
N ARG A 40 7.97 4.99 8.83
CA ARG A 40 8.82 4.83 10.01
C ARG A 40 9.83 5.96 10.04
N THR A 41 10.04 6.56 11.20
CA THR A 41 11.08 7.57 11.40
C THR A 41 12.27 6.96 12.11
N ILE A 42 13.40 6.87 11.42
CA ILE A 42 14.67 6.42 11.99
C ILE A 42 15.43 7.65 12.45
N ILE A 43 15.84 7.69 13.71
CA ILE A 43 16.68 8.76 14.28
C ILE A 43 18.04 8.18 14.59
N TYR A 44 19.08 8.77 14.02
CA TYR A 44 20.47 8.40 14.28
C TYR A 44 21.26 9.60 14.77
N ASN A 45 21.76 9.49 16.00
CA ASN A 45 22.56 10.53 16.66
C ASN A 45 23.94 10.00 16.99
N LYS A 46 24.98 10.78 16.73
CA LYS A 46 26.36 10.43 17.06
C LYS A 46 27.23 11.66 17.25
N LYS A 47 28.03 11.66 18.32
CA LYS A 47 29.09 12.67 18.57
C LYS A 47 30.46 11.97 18.64
N PRO A 48 31.51 12.54 18.00
CA PRO A 48 31.48 13.72 17.13
C PRO A 48 30.69 13.45 15.83
N ALA A 49 30.47 14.54 15.05
CA ALA A 49 29.75 14.49 13.79
C ALA A 49 30.24 13.34 12.88
N PHE A 50 29.30 12.64 12.25
CA PHE A 50 29.56 11.53 11.33
C PHE A 50 29.33 11.96 9.89
N THR A 51 29.94 11.27 8.94
CA THR A 51 29.65 11.44 7.52
C THR A 51 28.51 10.49 7.12
N VAL A 52 27.48 11.02 6.47
CA VAL A 52 26.37 10.22 5.92
C VAL A 52 26.86 9.44 4.73
N THR A 53 26.73 8.13 4.75
CA THR A 53 27.12 7.23 3.65
C THR A 53 25.94 6.37 3.24
N GLU A 54 25.89 5.94 1.97
CA GLU A 54 24.87 5.00 1.49
C GLU A 54 24.84 3.72 2.33
N LYS A 55 26.01 3.23 2.74
CA LYS A 55 26.12 2.05 3.61
C LYS A 55 25.41 2.27 4.94
N LEU A 56 25.64 3.42 5.60
CA LEU A 56 24.99 3.75 6.87
C LEU A 56 23.46 3.83 6.71
N VAL A 57 22.97 4.53 5.68
CA VAL A 57 21.52 4.62 5.41
C VAL A 57 20.95 3.23 5.16
N THR A 58 21.60 2.41 4.35
CA THR A 58 21.16 1.03 4.05
C THR A 58 21.13 0.14 5.29
N GLU A 59 22.12 0.24 6.17
CA GLU A 59 22.18 -0.53 7.42
C GLU A 59 21.05 -0.14 8.38
N LEU A 60 20.78 1.17 8.51
CA LEU A 60 19.72 1.67 9.37
C LEU A 60 18.33 1.28 8.85
N THR A 61 18.10 1.44 7.54
CA THR A 61 16.81 1.06 6.92
C THR A 61 16.58 -0.44 7.00
N LYS A 62 17.59 -1.29 6.80
CA LYS A 62 17.46 -2.76 6.97
C LYS A 62 17.10 -3.15 8.40
N LYS A 63 17.70 -2.51 9.40
CA LYS A 63 17.38 -2.77 10.81
C LYS A 63 15.94 -2.39 11.13
N GLU A 64 15.48 -1.22 10.65
CA GLU A 64 14.11 -0.77 10.86
C GLU A 64 13.07 -1.68 10.20
N ILE A 65 13.36 -2.16 8.98
CA ILE A 65 12.50 -3.12 8.27
C ILE A 65 12.41 -4.44 9.06
N ALA A 66 13.52 -4.94 9.58
CA ALA A 66 13.53 -6.15 10.40
C ALA A 66 12.68 -5.96 11.66
N PHE A 67 12.85 -4.84 12.37
CA PHE A 67 12.06 -4.50 13.55
C PHE A 67 10.56 -4.37 13.21
N PHE A 68 10.22 -3.73 12.10
CA PHE A 68 8.83 -3.63 11.66
C PHE A 68 8.21 -5.00 11.38
N LYS A 69 8.93 -5.90 10.71
CA LYS A 69 8.48 -7.28 10.50
C LYS A 69 8.23 -8.01 11.83
N GLU A 70 9.14 -7.89 12.79
CA GLU A 70 8.99 -8.51 14.10
C GLU A 70 7.80 -7.96 14.87
N SER A 71 7.56 -6.64 14.80
CA SER A 71 6.42 -6.01 15.48
C SER A 71 5.07 -6.49 14.97
N LEU A 72 4.99 -6.93 13.70
CA LEU A 72 3.78 -7.44 13.08
C LEU A 72 3.66 -8.98 13.16
N ALA A 73 4.68 -9.68 13.62
CA ALA A 73 4.69 -11.15 13.67
C ALA A 73 3.58 -11.72 14.58
N SER A 74 3.09 -10.95 15.55
CA SER A 74 1.95 -11.33 16.42
C SER A 74 0.58 -11.10 15.76
N GLU A 75 0.52 -10.24 14.73
CA GLU A 75 -0.73 -9.85 14.06
C GLU A 75 -0.92 -10.55 12.71
N VAL A 76 0.17 -10.98 12.09
CA VAL A 76 0.18 -11.65 10.78
C VAL A 76 0.68 -13.07 10.95
N GLU A 77 -0.20 -14.05 10.69
CA GLU A 77 0.21 -15.45 10.68
C GLU A 77 1.18 -15.75 9.51
N GLY A 78 2.36 -16.27 9.84
CA GLY A 78 3.36 -16.71 8.87
C GLY A 78 4.36 -15.63 8.44
N GLU A 79 5.04 -15.90 7.32
CA GLU A 79 6.05 -14.99 6.78
C GLU A 79 5.43 -13.77 6.09
N SER A 80 6.16 -12.64 6.16
CA SER A 80 5.78 -11.39 5.52
C SER A 80 6.70 -11.07 4.34
N TYR A 81 6.11 -10.71 3.21
CA TYR A 81 6.80 -10.21 2.03
C TYR A 81 6.85 -8.67 2.04
N ILE A 82 8.02 -8.10 1.76
CA ILE A 82 8.18 -6.65 1.62
C ILE A 82 7.71 -6.27 0.21
N ILE A 83 6.63 -5.49 0.12
CA ILE A 83 6.14 -4.94 -1.14
C ILE A 83 6.97 -3.72 -1.52
N GLU A 84 7.15 -2.79 -0.56
CA GLU A 84 7.88 -1.54 -0.74
C GLU A 84 8.74 -1.23 0.49
N ASN A 85 9.88 -0.59 0.24
CA ASN A 85 10.79 -0.07 1.25
C ASN A 85 11.48 1.19 0.69
N THR A 86 10.79 2.31 0.72
CA THR A 86 11.25 3.53 0.07
C THR A 86 11.64 4.60 1.09
N THR A 87 12.90 5.06 1.04
CA THR A 87 13.32 6.27 1.76
C THR A 87 12.67 7.47 1.08
N GLN A 88 11.78 8.15 1.79
CA GLN A 88 11.06 9.30 1.26
C GLN A 88 11.81 10.61 1.47
N SER A 89 12.46 10.77 2.62
CA SER A 89 13.25 11.95 2.94
C SER A 89 14.34 11.63 3.95
N ILE A 90 15.43 12.42 3.88
CA ILE A 90 16.49 12.42 4.89
C ILE A 90 16.71 13.86 5.33
N SER A 91 16.69 14.09 6.64
CA SER A 91 17.05 15.38 7.22
C SER A 91 18.29 15.25 8.11
N LEU A 92 19.15 16.25 8.06
CA LEU A 92 20.39 16.35 8.83
C LEU A 92 20.33 17.58 9.72
N ASN A 93 20.53 17.41 11.02
CA ASN A 93 20.47 18.47 12.03
C ASN A 93 19.19 19.32 11.93
N GLY A 94 18.06 18.66 11.59
CA GLY A 94 16.74 19.28 11.42
C GLY A 94 16.41 19.84 10.04
N TYR A 95 17.36 19.83 9.08
CA TYR A 95 17.17 20.36 7.72
C TYR A 95 17.01 19.21 6.71
N SER A 96 15.94 19.25 5.91
CA SER A 96 15.74 18.28 4.81
C SER A 96 16.67 18.59 3.64
N LEU A 97 17.36 17.57 3.15
CA LEU A 97 18.35 17.70 2.06
C LEU A 97 18.00 16.74 0.91
N LYS A 98 18.16 17.23 -0.34
CA LYS A 98 18.03 16.39 -1.53
C LYS A 98 19.19 15.40 -1.65
N ASP A 99 20.41 15.87 -1.38
CA ASP A 99 21.64 15.08 -1.49
C ASP A 99 22.36 15.02 -0.13
N PRO A 100 21.91 14.13 0.80
CA PRO A 100 22.49 14.01 2.13
C PRO A 100 23.81 13.23 2.14
N ILE A 101 24.10 12.43 1.11
CA ILE A 101 25.30 11.57 1.07
C ILE A 101 26.57 12.39 1.01
N GLY A 102 27.57 12.04 1.82
CA GLY A 102 28.82 12.76 1.97
C GLY A 102 28.78 13.95 2.95
N GLN A 103 27.60 14.38 3.39
CA GLN A 103 27.44 15.47 4.35
C GLN A 103 27.80 15.01 5.77
N LYS A 104 28.23 15.97 6.63
CA LYS A 104 28.50 15.73 8.04
C LYS A 104 27.32 16.19 8.90
N ALA A 105 26.92 15.37 9.86
CA ALA A 105 25.85 15.68 10.78
C ALA A 105 26.11 15.05 12.16
N GLU A 106 25.48 15.60 13.20
CA GLU A 106 25.36 14.97 14.51
C GLU A 106 24.02 14.24 14.68
N GLU A 107 22.99 14.68 13.94
CA GLU A 107 21.68 14.07 13.88
C GLU A 107 21.27 13.79 12.42
N MET A 108 20.74 12.59 12.16
CA MET A 108 20.09 12.22 10.91
C MET A 108 18.72 11.60 11.22
N LYS A 109 17.69 12.09 10.52
CA LYS A 109 16.35 11.47 10.51
C LYS A 109 16.04 10.96 9.11
N ILE A 110 15.57 9.72 9.02
CA ILE A 110 15.15 9.10 7.76
C ILE A 110 13.66 8.79 7.87
N ALA A 111 12.85 9.30 6.95
CA ALA A 111 11.48 8.86 6.76
C ALA A 111 11.47 7.68 5.78
N LEU A 112 11.13 6.49 6.28
CA LEU A 112 11.12 5.24 5.54
C LEU A 112 9.68 4.74 5.40
N PHE A 113 9.14 4.71 4.19
CA PHE A 113 7.87 4.04 3.92
C PHE A 113 8.12 2.55 3.71
N VAL A 114 7.39 1.72 4.45
CA VAL A 114 7.44 0.25 4.34
C VAL A 114 6.03 -0.27 4.19
N SER A 115 5.83 -1.19 3.23
CA SER A 115 4.62 -1.96 3.11
C SER A 115 4.90 -3.46 3.04
N LEU A 116 4.08 -4.24 3.72
CA LEU A 116 4.20 -5.69 3.84
C LEU A 116 2.88 -6.37 3.46
N SER A 117 2.99 -7.57 2.91
CA SER A 117 1.86 -8.49 2.69
C SER A 117 2.18 -9.87 3.26
N PRO A 118 1.18 -10.66 3.71
CA PRO A 118 1.43 -12.05 4.01
C PRO A 118 2.01 -12.79 2.79
N GLN A 119 3.07 -13.57 3.00
CA GLN A 119 3.74 -14.32 1.91
C GLN A 119 2.75 -15.18 1.13
N GLN A 120 1.82 -15.83 1.81
CA GLN A 120 0.77 -16.65 1.18
C GLN A 120 -0.14 -15.90 0.19
N VAL A 121 -0.28 -14.57 0.32
CA VAL A 121 -1.05 -13.73 -0.64
C VAL A 121 -0.21 -13.54 -1.90
N ILE A 122 1.06 -13.22 -1.73
CA ILE A 122 2.02 -13.04 -2.83
C ILE A 122 2.17 -14.33 -3.64
N ASP A 123 2.37 -15.46 -2.96
CA ASP A 123 2.52 -16.78 -3.59
C ASP A 123 1.24 -17.16 -4.35
N ALA A 124 0.07 -16.92 -3.74
CA ALA A 124 -1.21 -17.20 -4.39
C ALA A 124 -1.40 -16.43 -5.70
N ILE A 125 -1.06 -15.14 -5.72
CA ILE A 125 -1.16 -14.31 -6.93
C ILE A 125 -0.12 -14.78 -7.97
N HIS A 126 1.11 -15.03 -7.52
CA HIS A 126 2.19 -15.45 -8.39
C HIS A 126 1.87 -16.78 -9.09
N GLU A 127 1.37 -17.77 -8.35
CA GLU A 127 1.00 -19.08 -8.88
C GLU A 127 -0.13 -18.98 -9.92
N GLU A 128 -1.22 -18.23 -9.62
CA GLU A 128 -2.35 -18.11 -10.55
C GLU A 128 -1.95 -17.39 -11.85
N VAL A 129 -1.12 -16.36 -11.76
CA VAL A 129 -0.61 -15.64 -12.94
C VAL A 129 0.36 -16.50 -13.76
N LEU A 130 1.25 -17.25 -13.09
CA LEU A 130 2.19 -18.17 -13.74
C LEU A 130 1.50 -19.29 -14.54
N GLN A 131 0.39 -19.82 -14.01
CA GLN A 131 -0.34 -20.89 -14.68
C GLN A 131 -0.89 -20.47 -16.05
N ILE A 132 -1.23 -19.20 -16.22
CA ILE A 132 -1.87 -18.70 -17.45
C ILE A 132 -0.87 -18.03 -18.38
N TYR A 133 0.04 -17.22 -17.84
CA TYR A 133 0.93 -16.38 -18.65
C TYR A 133 2.40 -16.77 -18.59
N HIS A 134 2.79 -17.74 -17.75
CA HIS A 134 4.17 -18.21 -17.57
C HIS A 134 5.19 -17.11 -17.22
N PHE A 135 4.75 -16.03 -16.56
CA PHE A 135 5.63 -14.94 -16.13
C PHE A 135 6.52 -15.35 -14.95
N LYS A 136 7.80 -15.00 -15.06
CA LYS A 136 8.76 -15.24 -13.98
C LYS A 136 8.78 -14.14 -12.92
N LYS A 137 8.26 -12.94 -13.23
CA LYS A 137 8.35 -11.79 -12.31
C LYS A 137 7.10 -10.92 -12.38
N ILE A 138 6.43 -10.81 -11.23
CA ILE A 138 5.33 -9.87 -10.99
C ILE A 138 5.87 -8.77 -10.10
N GLN A 139 5.56 -7.53 -10.40
CA GLN A 139 5.86 -6.41 -9.52
C GLN A 139 4.64 -6.12 -8.65
N PHE A 140 4.85 -6.16 -7.33
CA PHE A 140 3.81 -5.85 -6.35
C PHE A 140 3.93 -4.40 -5.90
N SER A 141 2.80 -3.76 -5.65
CA SER A 141 2.70 -2.42 -5.06
C SER A 141 1.47 -2.32 -4.17
N SER A 142 1.53 -1.44 -3.17
CA SER A 142 0.37 -1.12 -2.35
C SER A 142 -0.50 -0.04 -3.01
N SER A 143 -1.82 -0.13 -2.83
CA SER A 143 -2.75 0.87 -3.36
C SER A 143 -2.46 2.27 -2.80
N GLY A 144 -2.01 2.35 -1.54
CA GLY A 144 -1.63 3.61 -0.91
C GLY A 144 -0.45 4.29 -1.59
N ALA A 145 0.64 3.53 -1.87
CA ALA A 145 1.80 4.08 -2.58
C ALA A 145 1.47 4.45 -4.03
N CYS A 146 0.69 3.62 -4.73
CA CYS A 146 0.25 3.93 -6.09
C CYS A 146 -0.60 5.21 -6.13
N SER A 147 -1.55 5.37 -5.22
CA SER A 147 -2.38 6.57 -5.12
C SER A 147 -1.56 7.81 -4.79
N PHE A 148 -0.59 7.69 -3.87
CA PHE A 148 0.33 8.79 -3.55
C PHE A 148 1.09 9.26 -4.79
N VAL A 149 1.73 8.35 -5.52
CA VAL A 149 2.51 8.68 -6.72
C VAL A 149 1.61 9.31 -7.78
N ALA A 150 0.46 8.69 -8.07
CA ALA A 150 -0.46 9.17 -9.10
C ALA A 150 -1.00 10.58 -8.81
N LEU A 151 -1.39 10.85 -7.55
CA LEU A 151 -1.94 12.15 -7.17
C LEU A 151 -0.86 13.24 -7.07
N ARG A 152 0.32 12.92 -6.55
CA ARG A 152 1.46 13.84 -6.55
C ARG A 152 1.83 14.28 -7.97
N ASP A 153 1.84 13.34 -8.92
CA ASP A 153 2.20 13.63 -10.30
C ASP A 153 1.07 14.37 -11.06
N ALA A 154 -0.21 14.12 -10.69
CA ALA A 154 -1.37 14.82 -11.25
C ALA A 154 -1.59 16.23 -10.67
N PHE A 155 -1.20 16.45 -9.42
CA PHE A 155 -1.38 17.71 -8.68
C PHE A 155 -0.06 18.14 -8.03
N PRO A 156 0.94 18.56 -8.81
CA PRO A 156 2.31 18.82 -8.32
C PRO A 156 2.41 19.99 -7.34
N ASP A 157 1.42 20.89 -7.35
CA ASP A 157 1.36 22.05 -6.45
C ASP A 157 0.76 21.70 -5.06
N GLU A 158 0.19 20.49 -4.92
CA GLU A 158 -0.44 20.04 -3.67
C GLU A 158 0.55 19.18 -2.86
N GLU A 159 1.27 19.83 -1.94
CA GLU A 159 2.26 19.14 -1.10
C GLU A 159 1.64 18.29 0.02
N SER A 160 0.40 18.59 0.40
CA SER A 160 -0.28 17.93 1.52
C SER A 160 -1.73 17.64 1.17
N PHE A 161 -2.11 16.38 1.22
CA PHE A 161 -3.46 15.94 0.88
C PHE A 161 -3.83 14.64 1.60
N MET A 162 -5.10 14.27 1.53
CA MET A 162 -5.61 13.01 2.03
C MET A 162 -6.31 12.24 0.90
N VAL A 163 -6.03 10.95 0.81
CA VAL A 163 -6.72 10.03 -0.10
C VAL A 163 -7.63 9.14 0.71
N VAL A 164 -8.90 9.10 0.36
CA VAL A 164 -9.89 8.19 0.95
C VAL A 164 -10.35 7.22 -0.12
N SER A 165 -9.99 5.95 0.02
CA SER A 165 -10.36 4.88 -0.91
C SER A 165 -11.42 3.98 -0.27
N VAL A 166 -12.68 4.15 -0.69
CA VAL A 166 -13.81 3.38 -0.14
C VAL A 166 -13.98 2.09 -0.94
N GLY A 167 -13.53 0.99 -0.36
CA GLY A 167 -13.69 -0.35 -0.93
C GLY A 167 -15.03 -1.00 -0.57
N SER A 168 -15.14 -2.29 -0.85
CA SER A 168 -16.36 -3.07 -0.55
C SER A 168 -16.56 -3.26 0.96
N GLU A 169 -15.57 -3.77 1.67
CA GLU A 169 -15.63 -4.08 3.11
C GLU A 169 -14.76 -3.15 3.96
N VAL A 170 -13.76 -2.51 3.37
CA VAL A 170 -12.78 -1.67 4.05
C VAL A 170 -12.66 -0.32 3.36
N THR A 171 -12.25 0.70 4.13
CA THR A 171 -11.89 2.01 3.63
C THR A 171 -10.45 2.28 4.04
N ASP A 172 -9.61 2.60 3.05
CA ASP A 172 -8.23 3.02 3.26
C ASP A 172 -8.14 4.54 3.26
N VAL A 173 -7.40 5.08 4.20
CA VAL A 173 -7.07 6.50 4.27
C VAL A 173 -5.56 6.64 4.27
N VAL A 174 -5.06 7.46 3.35
CA VAL A 174 -3.65 7.80 3.23
C VAL A 174 -3.48 9.29 3.45
N ILE A 175 -2.59 9.69 4.33
CA ILE A 175 -2.26 11.09 4.59
C ILE A 175 -0.87 11.38 4.03
N VAL A 176 -0.81 12.41 3.21
CA VAL A 176 0.43 12.96 2.64
C VAL A 176 0.68 14.32 3.24
N ARG A 177 1.91 14.57 3.70
CA ARG A 177 2.38 15.87 4.21
C ARG A 177 3.76 16.19 3.63
N ASN A 178 3.89 17.41 3.12
CA ASN A 178 5.16 17.87 2.54
C ASN A 178 5.74 16.89 1.51
N ASN A 179 4.91 16.43 0.59
CA ASN A 179 5.26 15.43 -0.44
C ASN A 179 5.79 14.10 0.12
N THR A 180 5.45 13.77 1.38
CA THR A 180 5.83 12.53 2.05
C THR A 180 4.57 11.80 2.48
N LEU A 181 4.50 10.50 2.21
CA LEU A 181 3.46 9.62 2.71
C LEU A 181 3.66 9.48 4.22
N ASP A 182 2.85 10.21 5.01
CA ASP A 182 3.03 10.35 6.46
C ASP A 182 2.48 9.13 7.20
N THR A 183 1.21 8.78 6.93
CA THR A 183 0.55 7.67 7.60
C THR A 183 -0.59 7.10 6.76
N SER A 184 -0.96 5.87 7.05
CA SER A 184 -2.12 5.21 6.47
C SER A 184 -2.90 4.44 7.52
N PHE A 185 -4.21 4.39 7.38
CA PHE A 185 -5.09 3.58 8.23
C PHE A 185 -6.13 2.87 7.39
N THR A 186 -6.56 1.72 7.88
CA THR A 186 -7.64 0.96 7.27
C THR A 186 -8.78 0.81 8.26
N PHE A 187 -10.00 1.13 7.85
CA PHE A 187 -11.21 0.95 8.62
C PHE A 187 -11.99 -0.25 8.10
N PRO A 188 -12.48 -1.15 8.96
CA PRO A 188 -13.26 -2.33 8.57
C PRO A 188 -14.73 -1.94 8.23
N LYS A 189 -14.91 -0.90 7.43
CA LYS A 189 -16.20 -0.44 6.91
C LYS A 189 -16.01 0.04 5.46
N GLY A 190 -16.83 -0.48 4.57
CA GLY A 190 -16.86 -0.10 3.17
C GLY A 190 -18.30 0.04 2.67
N VAL A 191 -18.49 0.09 1.36
CA VAL A 191 -19.81 0.28 0.72
C VAL A 191 -20.83 -0.79 1.18
N ARG A 192 -20.39 -2.03 1.42
CA ARG A 192 -21.29 -3.09 1.89
C ARG A 192 -21.85 -2.84 3.30
N SER A 193 -21.17 -2.04 4.11
CA SER A 193 -21.72 -1.61 5.41
C SER A 193 -22.99 -0.78 5.23
N VAL A 194 -23.04 0.06 4.18
CA VAL A 194 -24.25 0.83 3.85
C VAL A 194 -25.36 -0.10 3.36
N TYR A 195 -25.03 -1.07 2.49
CA TYR A 195 -26.03 -2.06 2.04
C TYR A 195 -26.63 -2.84 3.21
N ARG A 196 -25.81 -3.25 4.20
CA ARG A 196 -26.29 -3.92 5.41
C ARG A 196 -27.23 -3.03 6.25
N VAL A 197 -26.92 -1.74 6.35
CA VAL A 197 -27.81 -0.81 7.06
C VAL A 197 -29.16 -0.68 6.35
N ILE A 198 -29.17 -0.52 5.02
CA ILE A 198 -30.39 -0.45 4.21
C ILE A 198 -31.17 -1.76 4.31
N SER A 199 -30.50 -2.91 4.16
CA SER A 199 -31.07 -4.24 4.27
C SER A 199 -31.81 -4.44 5.60
N ASN A 200 -31.15 -4.08 6.71
CA ASN A 200 -31.73 -4.20 8.05
C ASN A 200 -32.90 -3.21 8.25
N SER A 201 -32.77 -1.97 7.75
CA SER A 201 -33.82 -0.95 7.96
C SER A 201 -35.08 -1.22 7.15
N LEU A 202 -34.95 -1.82 5.96
CA LEU A 202 -36.07 -2.12 5.05
C LEU A 202 -36.51 -3.59 5.09
N SER A 203 -35.83 -4.44 5.87
CA SER A 203 -36.07 -5.90 5.93
C SER A 203 -36.00 -6.58 4.55
N VAL A 204 -35.04 -6.17 3.71
CA VAL A 204 -34.76 -6.70 2.38
C VAL A 204 -33.40 -7.42 2.35
N ASP A 205 -33.14 -8.24 1.34
CA ASP A 205 -31.81 -8.84 1.21
C ASP A 205 -30.74 -7.82 0.77
N VAL A 206 -29.45 -8.16 0.96
CA VAL A 206 -28.32 -7.25 0.68
C VAL A 206 -28.20 -6.89 -0.81
N ASN A 207 -28.62 -7.78 -1.73
CA ASN A 207 -28.58 -7.49 -3.17
C ASN A 207 -29.70 -6.53 -3.55
N GLU A 208 -30.87 -6.69 -2.93
CA GLU A 208 -31.99 -5.75 -3.08
C GLU A 208 -31.63 -4.37 -2.52
N ALA A 209 -31.01 -4.31 -1.33
CA ALA A 209 -30.49 -3.09 -0.74
C ALA A 209 -29.45 -2.39 -1.65
N LYS A 210 -28.58 -3.16 -2.31
CA LYS A 210 -27.65 -2.66 -3.33
C LYS A 210 -28.41 -2.04 -4.50
N THR A 211 -29.45 -2.71 -5.00
CA THR A 211 -30.28 -2.21 -6.11
C THR A 211 -30.98 -0.92 -5.73
N ILE A 212 -31.58 -0.86 -4.54
CA ILE A 212 -32.22 0.36 -4.01
C ILE A 212 -31.24 1.52 -3.98
N MET A 213 -30.03 1.29 -3.44
CA MET A 213 -29.00 2.35 -3.40
C MET A 213 -28.60 2.83 -4.80
N HIS A 214 -28.48 1.96 -5.79
CA HIS A 214 -28.16 2.35 -7.17
C HIS A 214 -29.27 3.13 -7.86
N LEU A 215 -30.54 2.91 -7.46
CA LEU A 215 -31.70 3.63 -8.00
C LEU A 215 -31.87 5.03 -7.37
N LEU A 216 -31.24 5.30 -6.23
CA LEU A 216 -31.26 6.63 -5.63
C LEU A 216 -30.54 7.61 -6.56
N LYS A 217 -31.32 8.48 -7.20
CA LYS A 217 -30.77 9.60 -7.97
C LYS A 217 -30.19 10.60 -6.96
N TRP A 218 -28.88 10.74 -6.99
CA TRP A 218 -28.23 11.85 -6.31
C TRP A 218 -28.59 13.14 -7.05
N SER A 219 -29.68 13.81 -6.64
CA SER A 219 -29.92 15.16 -7.08
C SER A 219 -28.88 16.05 -6.38
N ALA A 220 -27.83 16.40 -7.10
CA ALA A 220 -26.97 17.50 -6.69
C ALA A 220 -27.86 18.75 -6.58
N LYS A 221 -28.02 19.26 -5.35
CA LYS A 221 -28.56 20.59 -5.11
C LYS A 221 -27.42 21.60 -5.20
#